data_961912583eebf004b60d7864213b270a
#
_entry.id   961912583eebf004b60d7864213b270a
#
_cell.length_a   1.000
_cell.length_b   1.000
_cell.length_c   1.000
_cell.angle_alpha   90.00
_cell.angle_beta   90.00
_cell.angle_gamma   90.00
#
_symmetry.space_group_name_H-M   'P 1'
#
loop_
_entity.id
_entity.type
_entity.pdbx_description
1 polymer ?
#
loop_
_entity_poly.entity_id
_entity_poly.type
_entity_poly.pdbx_seq_one_letter_code
_entity_poly.pdbx_strand_id
1 'polypeptide(L)'
;MTPASFTPLRDLPPASGWGRGDVLVLFGELFGRGYANGLIDAARRAGMTVVGATVGRRDGAGPLRPLSDPEFAQAETALGGKIVNVPLEAGFDLEPPGDGPSPVEQLKGVRPDAWQTPLDWSLVERARAAGARRLDAATASFAAALAPLVPSGANVLFVHTMAGGFPRARVYMPLMTRLFRGTGEKYLSSEAFWASDLGRLCAASFEEVTARTFRALVNATAGLRAGDRRVRYVAYGYHGCEVLAGETPTWQTYVPYLQGWAKLQLEEHARDAWREGVRCTVFDAPEIWTNSSALFLGVELSLYALLRALDREGPRAPATEAIRARCRALLAPDGSLEGLLERADAYLAAPQWAPFRRLEGWPHHSTAAQLEAMLSASEACSAMSADPRNPVAGELSRAAVEAVGRLMLDASWEPDAPVRWLGHDVVARRLIR
;
A
#
# COMPACT_ATOMS: atom_id res chain seq x y z
N MET A 1 -12.88 14.69 15.58
CA MET A 1 -12.53 14.21 14.23
C MET A 1 -13.69 14.54 13.30
N THR A 2 -13.43 15.19 12.16
CA THR A 2 -14.45 15.34 11.12
C THR A 2 -14.73 13.95 10.55
N PRO A 3 -15.99 13.54 10.35
CA PRO A 3 -16.30 12.24 9.78
C PRO A 3 -15.53 12.02 8.48
N ALA A 4 -14.95 10.84 8.32
CA ALA A 4 -14.30 10.45 7.06
C ALA A 4 -15.36 10.52 5.96
N SER A 5 -15.20 11.42 4.99
CA SER A 5 -16.13 11.49 3.89
C SER A 5 -15.73 10.47 2.83
N PHE A 6 -16.65 9.59 2.46
CA PHE A 6 -16.51 8.71 1.33
C PHE A 6 -16.63 9.53 0.03
N THR A 7 -15.51 9.68 -0.69
CA THR A 7 -15.42 10.48 -1.91
C THR A 7 -14.95 9.63 -3.09
N PRO A 8 -15.79 8.72 -3.61
CA PRO A 8 -15.42 7.88 -4.73
C PRO A 8 -15.22 8.71 -6.00
N LEU A 9 -14.21 8.35 -6.79
CA LEU A 9 -14.02 8.88 -8.13
C LEU A 9 -14.97 8.13 -9.07
N ARG A 10 -16.02 8.82 -9.54
CA ARG A 10 -17.02 8.18 -10.41
C ARG A 10 -16.74 8.38 -11.90
N ASP A 11 -16.20 9.51 -12.26
CA ASP A 11 -15.88 9.85 -13.63
C ASP A 11 -14.38 9.76 -13.89
N LEU A 12 -14.01 9.51 -15.14
CA LEU A 12 -12.62 9.58 -15.52
C LEU A 12 -12.13 11.02 -15.40
N PRO A 13 -11.02 11.28 -14.70
CA PRO A 13 -10.45 12.61 -14.66
C PRO A 13 -10.04 13.05 -16.06
N PRO A 14 -10.06 14.36 -16.36
CA PRO A 14 -9.50 14.87 -17.58
C PRO A 14 -8.03 14.50 -17.71
N ALA A 15 -7.52 14.44 -18.93
CA ALA A 15 -6.10 14.20 -19.16
C ALA A 15 -5.26 15.23 -18.39
N SER A 16 -4.22 14.76 -17.71
CA SER A 16 -3.36 15.62 -16.90
C SER A 16 -2.54 16.58 -17.76
N GLY A 17 -2.15 17.70 -17.16
CA GLY A 17 -1.17 18.60 -17.75
C GLY A 17 0.28 18.19 -17.46
N TRP A 18 0.54 17.05 -16.81
CA TRP A 18 1.87 16.51 -16.61
C TRP A 18 2.53 16.16 -17.95
N GLY A 19 3.81 16.51 -18.12
CA GLY A 19 4.47 16.29 -19.40
C GLY A 19 5.99 16.45 -19.36
N ARG A 20 6.56 16.65 -20.53
CA ARG A 20 8.00 16.82 -20.71
C ARG A 20 8.50 18.01 -19.90
N GLY A 21 9.55 17.79 -19.12
CA GLY A 21 10.15 18.79 -18.24
C GLY A 21 9.67 18.68 -16.79
N ASP A 22 8.53 18.02 -16.54
CA ASP A 22 8.06 17.76 -15.18
C ASP A 22 8.76 16.54 -14.57
N VAL A 23 8.73 16.45 -13.24
CA VAL A 23 9.43 15.41 -12.48
C VAL A 23 8.45 14.62 -11.63
N LEU A 24 8.49 13.29 -11.76
CA LEU A 24 7.89 12.37 -10.80
C LEU A 24 8.98 11.92 -9.82
N VAL A 25 8.73 12.10 -8.52
CA VAL A 25 9.63 11.69 -7.44
C VAL A 25 9.01 10.54 -6.67
N LEU A 26 9.60 9.35 -6.78
CA LEU A 26 9.18 8.17 -6.02
C LEU A 26 9.86 8.19 -4.64
N PHE A 27 9.09 8.45 -3.59
CA PHE A 27 9.56 8.41 -2.21
C PHE A 27 9.35 7.01 -1.61
N GLY A 28 10.37 6.20 -1.71
CA GLY A 28 10.41 4.77 -1.41
C GLY A 28 11.09 3.99 -2.52
N GLU A 29 11.16 2.67 -2.39
CA GLU A 29 11.74 1.79 -3.42
C GLU A 29 10.69 1.29 -4.41
N LEU A 30 11.14 1.09 -5.66
CA LEU A 30 10.32 0.42 -6.66
C LEU A 30 10.45 -1.10 -6.50
N PHE A 31 9.33 -1.76 -6.28
CA PHE A 31 9.25 -3.22 -6.25
C PHE A 31 8.68 -3.75 -7.56
N GLY A 32 9.07 -4.98 -7.92
CA GLY A 32 8.66 -5.60 -9.18
C GLY A 32 7.14 -5.81 -9.34
N ARG A 33 6.40 -5.83 -8.23
CA ARG A 33 4.93 -5.89 -8.20
C ARG A 33 4.39 -4.85 -7.23
N GLY A 34 3.51 -3.99 -7.71
CA GLY A 34 2.86 -2.95 -6.90
C GLY A 34 2.35 -1.79 -7.75
N TYR A 35 1.49 -0.98 -7.18
CA TYR A 35 0.84 0.14 -7.84
C TYR A 35 1.80 1.20 -8.40
N ALA A 36 2.97 1.40 -7.77
CA ALA A 36 3.95 2.38 -8.22
C ALA A 36 4.38 2.16 -9.68
N ASN A 37 4.42 0.91 -10.14
CA ASN A 37 4.80 0.59 -11.53
C ASN A 37 3.84 1.25 -12.54
N GLY A 38 2.52 1.14 -12.30
CA GLY A 38 1.52 1.73 -13.19
C GLY A 38 1.62 3.26 -13.28
N LEU A 39 1.87 3.92 -12.16
CA LEU A 39 2.03 5.38 -12.13
C LEU A 39 3.34 5.83 -12.79
N ILE A 40 4.45 5.10 -12.55
CA ILE A 40 5.73 5.36 -13.21
C ILE A 40 5.59 5.19 -14.74
N ASP A 41 4.92 4.12 -15.18
CA ASP A 41 4.68 3.89 -16.61
C ASP A 41 3.78 4.98 -17.22
N ALA A 42 2.77 5.45 -16.51
CA ALA A 42 1.94 6.57 -16.94
C ALA A 42 2.75 7.87 -17.05
N ALA A 43 3.60 8.18 -16.06
CA ALA A 43 4.46 9.35 -16.06
C ALA A 43 5.48 9.32 -17.20
N ARG A 44 6.08 8.16 -17.48
CA ARG A 44 7.00 7.99 -18.62
C ARG A 44 6.30 8.21 -19.96
N ARG A 45 5.08 7.68 -20.14
CA ARG A 45 4.28 7.93 -21.35
C ARG A 45 3.94 9.40 -21.51
N ALA A 46 3.77 10.15 -20.41
CA ALA A 46 3.61 11.59 -20.42
C ALA A 46 4.92 12.37 -20.69
N GLY A 47 6.06 11.68 -20.67
CA GLY A 47 7.39 12.30 -20.91
C GLY A 47 8.02 12.91 -19.67
N MET A 48 7.53 12.62 -18.47
CA MET A 48 8.10 13.08 -17.21
C MET A 48 9.45 12.42 -16.92
N THR A 49 10.33 13.14 -16.26
CA THR A 49 11.55 12.56 -15.66
C THR A 49 11.20 11.83 -14.36
N VAL A 50 11.71 10.62 -14.18
CA VAL A 50 11.49 9.84 -12.95
C VAL A 50 12.74 9.89 -12.08
N VAL A 51 12.55 10.29 -10.81
CA VAL A 51 13.59 10.28 -9.77
C VAL A 51 13.08 9.42 -8.63
N GLY A 52 13.90 8.47 -8.15
CA GLY A 52 13.56 7.59 -7.04
C GLY A 52 14.33 7.91 -5.76
N ALA A 53 13.92 7.28 -4.69
CA ALA A 53 14.62 7.21 -3.43
C ALA A 53 15.01 5.76 -3.13
N THR A 54 15.69 5.54 -2.02
CA THR A 54 16.00 4.20 -1.49
C THR A 54 15.75 4.15 0.01
N VAL A 55 15.36 2.99 0.50
CA VAL A 55 15.34 2.74 1.95
C VAL A 55 16.74 2.34 2.47
N GLY A 56 17.70 2.12 1.58
CA GLY A 56 19.06 1.70 1.92
C GLY A 56 19.22 0.20 2.07
N ARG A 57 20.42 -0.22 2.50
CA ARG A 57 20.77 -1.65 2.69
C ARG A 57 21.39 -1.86 4.07
N ARG A 58 21.32 -3.10 4.55
CA ARG A 58 22.00 -3.54 5.77
C ARG A 58 22.92 -4.70 5.47
N ASP A 59 24.12 -4.62 5.98
CA ASP A 59 25.06 -5.74 5.96
C ASP A 59 24.91 -6.53 7.27
N GLY A 60 24.21 -7.64 7.19
CA GLY A 60 23.89 -8.45 8.36
C GLY A 60 22.97 -7.76 9.36
N ALA A 61 23.42 -7.58 10.60
CA ALA A 61 22.71 -6.87 11.67
C ALA A 61 23.24 -5.42 11.87
N GLY A 62 24.09 -4.95 10.97
CA GLY A 62 24.68 -3.61 11.03
C GLY A 62 23.68 -2.48 10.81
N PRO A 63 24.17 -1.21 10.93
CA PRO A 63 23.37 -0.03 10.62
C PRO A 63 22.97 0.00 9.15
N LEU A 64 21.92 0.76 8.86
CA LEU A 64 21.52 1.04 7.50
C LEU A 64 22.58 1.89 6.78
N ARG A 65 22.93 1.50 5.57
CA ARG A 65 23.88 2.24 4.71
C ARG A 65 23.22 2.64 3.38
N PRO A 66 23.78 3.62 2.68
CA PRO A 66 23.44 3.90 1.28
C PRO A 66 23.72 2.67 0.39
N LEU A 67 23.16 2.67 -0.80
CA LEU A 67 23.50 1.69 -1.83
C LEU A 67 24.98 1.84 -2.21
N SER A 68 25.68 0.71 -2.37
CA SER A 68 26.99 0.68 -3.02
C SER A 68 26.86 0.99 -4.53
N ASP A 69 27.97 1.33 -5.20
CA ASP A 69 27.94 1.67 -6.64
C ASP A 69 27.25 0.62 -7.52
N PRO A 70 27.49 -0.71 -7.36
CA PRO A 70 26.77 -1.71 -8.12
C PRO A 70 25.26 -1.76 -7.80
N GLU A 71 24.88 -1.67 -6.53
CA GLU A 71 23.48 -1.65 -6.10
C GLU A 71 22.77 -0.39 -6.62
N PHE A 72 23.46 0.73 -6.60
CA PHE A 72 22.97 2.01 -7.10
C PHE A 72 22.71 1.95 -8.61
N ALA A 73 23.67 1.48 -9.39
CA ALA A 73 23.52 1.31 -10.84
C ALA A 73 22.38 0.34 -11.19
N GLN A 74 22.23 -0.75 -10.44
CA GLN A 74 21.11 -1.68 -10.60
C GLN A 74 19.77 -1.02 -10.30
N ALA A 75 19.68 -0.23 -9.22
CA ALA A 75 18.46 0.47 -8.84
C ALA A 75 18.07 1.54 -9.87
N GLU A 76 19.02 2.32 -10.40
CA GLU A 76 18.77 3.27 -11.50
C GLU A 76 18.29 2.56 -12.77
N THR A 77 18.90 1.43 -13.10
CA THR A 77 18.49 0.62 -14.26
C THR A 77 17.06 0.09 -14.08
N ALA A 78 16.75 -0.46 -12.92
CA ALA A 78 15.42 -0.99 -12.61
C ALA A 78 14.34 0.11 -12.61
N LEU A 79 14.67 1.27 -12.04
CA LEU A 79 13.78 2.42 -12.06
C LEU A 79 13.72 3.07 -13.46
N GLY A 80 14.73 2.94 -14.30
CA GLY A 80 14.87 3.71 -15.55
C GLY A 80 14.92 5.21 -15.31
N GLY A 81 15.57 5.65 -14.24
CA GLY A 81 15.66 7.02 -13.79
C GLY A 81 16.77 7.22 -12.76
N LYS A 82 16.89 8.43 -12.23
CA LYS A 82 17.86 8.75 -11.20
C LYS A 82 17.41 8.33 -9.81
N ILE A 83 18.35 7.95 -8.94
CA ILE A 83 18.09 7.59 -7.54
C ILE A 83 18.79 8.61 -6.64
N VAL A 84 18.07 9.14 -5.65
CA VAL A 84 18.68 9.87 -4.53
C VAL A 84 19.12 8.83 -3.49
N ASN A 85 20.42 8.58 -3.41
CA ASN A 85 21.01 7.54 -2.56
C ASN A 85 21.17 7.99 -1.10
N VAL A 86 20.05 8.36 -0.49
CA VAL A 86 19.95 8.68 0.94
C VAL A 86 19.06 7.64 1.60
N PRO A 87 19.57 6.88 2.59
CA PRO A 87 18.75 5.85 3.26
C PRO A 87 17.56 6.45 4.00
N LEU A 88 16.36 5.96 3.67
CA LEU A 88 15.10 6.40 4.29
C LEU A 88 14.56 5.30 5.22
N GLU A 89 15.21 5.09 6.34
CA GLU A 89 14.73 4.13 7.33
C GLU A 89 13.63 4.75 8.19
N ALA A 90 12.44 4.17 8.13
CA ALA A 90 11.26 4.66 8.84
C ALA A 90 10.94 3.88 10.12
N GLY A 91 11.48 2.67 10.29
CA GLY A 91 11.26 1.85 11.49
C GLY A 91 12.05 2.35 12.70
N PHE A 92 11.62 1.95 13.88
CA PHE A 92 12.28 2.28 15.15
C PHE A 92 12.59 1.04 16.02
N ASP A 93 12.18 -0.11 15.58
CA ASP A 93 12.28 -1.37 16.33
C ASP A 93 13.72 -1.80 16.62
N LEU A 94 14.67 -1.41 15.79
CA LEU A 94 16.11 -1.59 15.98
C LEU A 94 16.81 -0.39 16.62
N GLU A 95 16.09 0.70 16.85
CA GLU A 95 16.65 1.94 17.35
C GLU A 95 17.03 1.81 18.84
N PRO A 96 18.27 2.11 19.24
CA PRO A 96 18.63 2.10 20.64
C PRO A 96 17.91 3.24 21.38
N PRO A 97 17.28 2.96 22.54
CA PRO A 97 16.55 4.00 23.31
C PRO A 97 17.46 4.92 24.11
N GLY A 98 18.77 4.85 23.93
CA GLY A 98 19.80 5.46 24.75
C GLY A 98 20.30 4.48 25.79
N ASP A 99 19.56 4.29 26.85
CA ASP A 99 19.83 3.28 27.87
C ASP A 99 18.88 2.10 27.74
N GLY A 100 19.40 0.88 27.73
CA GLY A 100 18.63 -0.35 27.68
C GLY A 100 18.42 -0.92 26.25
N PRO A 101 17.72 -2.05 26.14
CA PRO A 101 17.56 -2.76 24.91
C PRO A 101 16.55 -2.07 23.95
N SER A 102 16.82 -2.16 22.65
CA SER A 102 15.87 -1.79 21.62
C SER A 102 14.59 -2.67 21.69
N PRO A 103 13.48 -2.26 21.06
CA PRO A 103 12.26 -3.09 21.03
C PRO A 103 12.51 -4.52 20.55
N VAL A 104 13.39 -4.69 19.56
CA VAL A 104 13.81 -5.99 19.05
C VAL A 104 14.61 -6.79 20.04
N GLU A 105 15.54 -6.15 20.74
CA GLU A 105 16.37 -6.83 21.74
C GLU A 105 15.55 -7.30 22.95
N GLN A 106 14.48 -6.58 23.32
CA GLN A 106 13.53 -7.03 24.33
C GLN A 106 12.82 -8.34 23.94
N LEU A 107 12.68 -8.60 22.64
CA LEU A 107 12.03 -9.81 22.11
C LEU A 107 13.01 -10.90 21.70
N LYS A 108 14.31 -10.65 21.87
CA LYS A 108 15.33 -11.65 21.58
C LYS A 108 15.15 -12.89 22.46
N GLY A 109 14.97 -14.04 21.80
CA GLY A 109 14.73 -15.31 22.48
C GLY A 109 13.27 -15.58 22.86
N VAL A 110 12.36 -14.66 22.61
CA VAL A 110 10.93 -14.91 22.78
C VAL A 110 10.49 -15.98 21.78
N ARG A 111 9.88 -17.03 22.30
CA ARG A 111 9.34 -18.12 21.49
C ARG A 111 8.01 -17.72 20.87
N PRO A 112 7.64 -18.29 19.71
CA PRO A 112 6.35 -17.99 19.05
C PRO A 112 5.10 -18.25 19.89
N ASP A 113 5.19 -19.15 20.86
CA ASP A 113 4.12 -19.44 21.81
C ASP A 113 4.07 -18.46 23.00
N ALA A 114 5.09 -17.64 23.18
CA ALA A 114 5.20 -16.59 24.19
C ALA A 114 4.99 -15.17 23.62
N TRP A 115 4.17 -15.02 22.58
CA TRP A 115 3.90 -13.75 21.90
C TRP A 115 3.25 -12.67 22.81
N GLN A 116 2.71 -13.07 23.97
CA GLN A 116 2.16 -12.16 24.99
C GLN A 116 3.23 -11.60 25.95
N THR A 117 4.52 -11.82 25.67
CA THR A 117 5.61 -11.27 26.48
C THR A 117 5.49 -9.75 26.59
N PRO A 118 5.51 -9.18 27.82
CA PRO A 118 5.42 -7.74 28.00
C PRO A 118 6.69 -7.04 27.54
N LEU A 119 6.52 -5.79 27.08
CA LEU A 119 7.60 -4.89 26.69
C LEU A 119 7.73 -3.74 27.67
N ASP A 120 8.93 -3.24 27.87
CA ASP A 120 9.14 -1.94 28.51
C ASP A 120 8.79 -0.83 27.54
N TRP A 121 7.56 -0.31 27.66
CA TRP A 121 7.04 0.74 26.81
C TRP A 121 7.78 2.07 26.96
N SER A 122 8.44 2.32 28.08
CA SER A 122 9.26 3.53 28.23
C SER A 122 10.47 3.48 27.31
N LEU A 123 11.07 2.31 27.11
CA LEU A 123 12.14 2.07 26.15
C LEU A 123 11.62 2.12 24.71
N VAL A 124 10.46 1.52 24.46
CA VAL A 124 9.82 1.52 23.13
C VAL A 124 9.55 2.95 22.65
N GLU A 125 8.96 3.80 23.50
CA GLU A 125 8.67 5.19 23.14
C GLU A 125 9.94 6.04 22.96
N ARG A 126 11.01 5.78 23.73
CA ARG A 126 12.30 6.46 23.49
C ARG A 126 12.92 6.03 22.15
N ALA A 127 12.89 4.75 21.82
CA ALA A 127 13.32 4.24 20.53
C ALA A 127 12.49 4.84 19.38
N ARG A 128 11.16 4.91 19.55
CA ARG A 128 10.25 5.54 18.59
C ARG A 128 10.61 7.01 18.34
N ALA A 129 10.84 7.78 19.40
CA ALA A 129 11.24 9.17 19.28
C ALA A 129 12.63 9.34 18.62
N ALA A 130 13.59 8.44 18.89
CA ALA A 130 14.89 8.44 18.25
C ALA A 130 14.79 8.11 16.75
N GLY A 131 14.04 7.08 16.40
CA GLY A 131 13.75 6.69 15.01
C GLY A 131 13.06 7.81 14.22
N ALA A 132 12.14 8.52 14.88
CA ALA A 132 11.48 9.68 14.31
C ALA A 132 12.46 10.80 13.93
N ARG A 133 13.35 11.17 14.85
CA ARG A 133 14.40 12.18 14.57
C ARG A 133 15.36 11.77 13.46
N ARG A 134 15.74 10.47 13.43
CA ARG A 134 16.58 9.92 12.36
C ARG A 134 15.90 10.04 11.00
N LEU A 135 14.63 9.66 10.91
CA LEU A 135 13.86 9.79 9.68
C LEU A 135 13.72 11.23 9.21
N ASP A 136 13.44 12.17 10.13
CA ASP A 136 13.34 13.59 9.79
C ASP A 136 14.66 14.14 9.22
N ALA A 137 15.80 13.79 9.82
CA ALA A 137 17.13 14.16 9.31
C ALA A 137 17.41 13.52 7.94
N ALA A 138 17.09 12.24 7.76
CA ALA A 138 17.27 11.55 6.49
C ALA A 138 16.37 12.16 5.39
N THR A 139 15.14 12.51 5.71
CA THR A 139 14.20 13.11 4.75
C THR A 139 14.63 14.53 4.38
N ALA A 140 15.20 15.31 5.32
CA ALA A 140 15.79 16.60 5.01
C ALA A 140 17.01 16.47 4.07
N SER A 141 17.88 15.48 4.34
CA SER A 141 19.03 15.18 3.47
C SER A 141 18.58 14.72 2.07
N PHE A 142 17.52 13.91 2.00
CA PHE A 142 16.89 13.53 0.74
C PHE A 142 16.40 14.75 -0.04
N ALA A 143 15.68 15.67 0.60
CA ALA A 143 15.16 16.87 -0.04
C ALA A 143 16.29 17.77 -0.57
N ALA A 144 17.37 17.92 0.19
CA ALA A 144 18.57 18.67 -0.23
C ALA A 144 19.25 18.03 -1.45
N ALA A 145 19.42 16.70 -1.44
CA ALA A 145 20.01 15.95 -2.56
C ALA A 145 19.11 15.90 -3.81
N LEU A 146 17.79 15.96 -3.63
CA LEU A 146 16.81 16.00 -4.71
C LEU A 146 16.80 17.37 -5.43
N ALA A 147 16.98 18.46 -4.71
CA ALA A 147 16.82 19.81 -5.24
C ALA A 147 17.58 20.08 -6.57
N PRO A 148 18.87 19.70 -6.73
CA PRO A 148 19.60 19.89 -7.99
C PRO A 148 19.12 18.99 -9.14
N LEU A 149 18.36 17.94 -8.85
CA LEU A 149 17.79 17.02 -9.86
C LEU A 149 16.45 17.53 -10.42
N VAL A 150 15.87 18.55 -9.81
CA VAL A 150 14.59 19.16 -10.24
C VAL A 150 14.90 20.43 -11.04
N PRO A 151 14.66 20.44 -12.37
CA PRO A 151 14.92 21.62 -13.19
C PRO A 151 14.17 22.87 -12.69
N SER A 152 14.73 24.04 -12.94
CA SER A 152 14.05 25.30 -12.64
C SER A 152 12.73 25.38 -13.41
N GLY A 153 11.63 25.73 -12.72
CA GLY A 153 10.30 25.82 -13.31
C GLY A 153 9.58 24.48 -13.53
N ALA A 154 10.24 23.34 -13.32
CA ALA A 154 9.59 22.05 -13.45
C ALA A 154 8.48 21.86 -12.39
N ASN A 155 7.33 21.33 -12.78
CA ASN A 155 6.34 20.85 -11.82
C ASN A 155 6.81 19.51 -11.23
N VAL A 156 6.38 19.20 -10.01
CA VAL A 156 6.83 18.01 -9.28
C VAL A 156 5.64 17.23 -8.73
N LEU A 157 5.59 15.95 -9.06
CA LEU A 157 4.66 14.98 -8.46
C LEU A 157 5.43 14.03 -7.53
N PHE A 158 5.23 14.18 -6.23
CA PHE A 158 5.73 13.23 -5.23
C PHE A 158 4.78 12.05 -5.11
N VAL A 159 5.35 10.85 -5.15
CA VAL A 159 4.64 9.59 -4.99
C VAL A 159 5.16 8.89 -3.75
N HIS A 160 4.35 8.85 -2.70
CA HIS A 160 4.69 8.17 -1.46
C HIS A 160 4.34 6.68 -1.57
N THR A 161 5.36 5.85 -1.45
CA THR A 161 5.23 4.39 -1.53
C THR A 161 5.76 3.66 -0.29
N MET A 162 6.14 4.42 0.74
CA MET A 162 6.52 3.82 2.02
C MET A 162 5.31 3.11 2.61
N ALA A 163 5.44 1.82 2.81
CA ALA A 163 4.37 0.98 3.36
C ALA A 163 4.97 -0.24 4.05
N GLY A 164 4.21 -0.85 4.92
CA GLY A 164 4.67 -1.93 5.78
C GLY A 164 4.91 -1.42 7.19
N GLY A 165 5.83 -1.99 7.92
CA GLY A 165 6.12 -1.61 9.29
C GLY A 165 6.12 -2.78 10.24
N PHE A 166 6.22 -4.00 9.74
CA PHE A 166 6.57 -5.10 10.63
C PHE A 166 7.94 -4.82 11.23
N PRO A 167 8.07 -4.91 12.55
CA PRO A 167 9.36 -4.89 13.20
C PRO A 167 10.28 -5.89 12.51
N ARG A 168 11.44 -5.43 12.06
CA ARG A 168 12.32 -6.16 11.12
C ARG A 168 13.11 -7.29 11.74
N ALA A 169 12.84 -7.64 13.00
CA ALA A 169 13.60 -8.68 13.66
C ALA A 169 13.47 -10.02 12.96
N ARG A 170 14.59 -10.70 12.83
CA ARG A 170 14.60 -12.13 12.53
C ARG A 170 13.73 -12.95 13.51
N VAL A 171 13.48 -12.41 14.69
CA VAL A 171 12.58 -12.95 15.71
C VAL A 171 11.11 -12.79 15.30
N TYR A 172 10.75 -11.66 14.67
CA TYR A 172 9.36 -11.35 14.32
C TYR A 172 8.87 -12.09 13.08
N MET A 173 9.67 -12.22 12.04
CA MET A 173 9.19 -12.83 10.81
C MET A 173 8.68 -14.25 10.99
N PRO A 174 9.36 -15.16 11.74
CA PRO A 174 8.81 -16.47 12.07
C PRO A 174 7.56 -16.40 12.95
N LEU A 175 7.51 -15.47 13.91
CA LEU A 175 6.36 -15.25 14.77
C LEU A 175 5.17 -14.74 13.95
N MET A 176 5.40 -13.71 13.13
CA MET A 176 4.37 -13.10 12.29
C MET A 176 3.82 -14.08 11.26
N THR A 177 4.66 -14.88 10.60
CA THR A 177 4.20 -15.90 9.66
C THR A 177 3.27 -16.91 10.32
N ARG A 178 3.56 -17.31 11.57
CA ARG A 178 2.69 -18.22 12.33
C ARG A 178 1.39 -17.55 12.77
N LEU A 179 1.44 -16.28 13.17
CA LEU A 179 0.26 -15.51 13.54
C LEU A 179 -0.66 -15.24 12.35
N PHE A 180 -0.10 -14.99 11.17
CA PHE A 180 -0.89 -14.81 9.93
C PHE A 180 -1.56 -16.08 9.44
N ARG A 181 -0.94 -17.23 9.71
CA ARG A 181 -1.45 -18.55 9.31
C ARG A 181 -2.00 -19.35 10.48
N GLY A 182 -1.99 -18.77 11.67
CA GLY A 182 -2.50 -19.41 12.87
C GLY A 182 -4.02 -19.44 12.89
N THR A 183 -4.57 -20.38 13.63
CA THR A 183 -6.00 -20.50 13.91
C THR A 183 -6.28 -20.16 15.39
N GLY A 184 -7.52 -19.81 15.69
CA GLY A 184 -7.93 -19.43 17.05
C GLY A 184 -7.35 -18.08 17.46
N GLU A 185 -6.98 -17.92 18.72
CA GLU A 185 -6.46 -16.67 19.28
C GLU A 185 -5.05 -16.31 18.81
N LYS A 186 -4.38 -17.19 18.10
CA LYS A 186 -2.98 -17.02 17.65
C LYS A 186 -2.85 -16.40 16.28
N TYR A 187 -3.92 -15.92 15.68
CA TYR A 187 -3.83 -15.23 14.40
C TYR A 187 -3.74 -13.71 14.59
N LEU A 188 -3.09 -13.06 13.66
CA LEU A 188 -2.65 -11.66 13.75
C LEU A 188 -3.77 -10.64 14.00
N SER A 189 -4.99 -10.93 13.59
CA SER A 189 -6.14 -10.04 13.78
C SER A 189 -7.01 -10.41 14.96
N SER A 190 -6.55 -11.29 15.85
CA SER A 190 -7.29 -11.63 17.06
C SER A 190 -7.33 -10.47 18.04
N GLU A 191 -8.40 -10.39 18.82
CA GLU A 191 -8.51 -9.43 19.92
C GLU A 191 -7.35 -9.58 20.91
N ALA A 192 -7.01 -10.81 21.26
CA ALA A 192 -5.90 -11.12 22.16
C ALA A 192 -4.55 -10.61 21.61
N PHE A 193 -4.31 -10.71 20.31
CA PHE A 193 -3.12 -10.15 19.68
C PHE A 193 -3.08 -8.63 19.79
N TRP A 194 -4.18 -7.95 19.46
CA TRP A 194 -4.25 -6.49 19.53
C TRP A 194 -4.10 -5.94 20.95
N ALA A 195 -4.57 -6.69 21.96
CA ALA A 195 -4.41 -6.35 23.36
C ALA A 195 -2.98 -6.60 23.87
N SER A 196 -2.16 -7.36 23.14
CA SER A 196 -0.78 -7.65 23.54
C SER A 196 0.19 -6.50 23.24
N ASP A 197 1.31 -6.47 23.95
CA ASP A 197 2.38 -5.51 23.69
C ASP A 197 3.00 -5.69 22.30
N LEU A 198 3.06 -6.90 21.79
CA LEU A 198 3.51 -7.18 20.43
C LEU A 198 2.55 -6.59 19.40
N GLY A 199 1.24 -6.73 19.58
CA GLY A 199 0.23 -6.11 18.71
C GLY A 199 0.33 -4.58 18.70
N ARG A 200 0.48 -3.97 19.88
CA ARG A 200 0.69 -2.53 20.02
C ARG A 200 1.99 -2.07 19.33
N LEU A 201 3.07 -2.83 19.47
CA LEU A 201 4.34 -2.51 18.77
C LEU A 201 4.18 -2.60 17.25
N CYS A 202 3.46 -3.60 16.75
CA CYS A 202 3.15 -3.70 15.32
C CYS A 202 2.33 -2.49 14.84
N ALA A 203 1.30 -2.09 15.58
CA ALA A 203 0.48 -0.93 15.24
C ALA A 203 1.33 0.36 15.16
N ALA A 204 2.15 0.62 16.18
CA ALA A 204 3.06 1.77 16.19
C ALA A 204 4.06 1.73 15.04
N SER A 205 4.62 0.56 14.74
CA SER A 205 5.55 0.40 13.61
C SER A 205 4.89 0.64 12.25
N PHE A 206 3.67 0.15 12.05
CA PHE A 206 2.90 0.45 10.83
C PHE A 206 2.60 1.94 10.68
N GLU A 207 2.23 2.62 11.77
CA GLU A 207 1.98 4.05 11.76
C GLU A 207 3.23 4.84 11.36
N GLU A 208 4.38 4.56 11.98
CA GLU A 208 5.65 5.25 11.70
C GLU A 208 6.10 5.05 10.24
N VAL A 209 5.99 3.84 9.71
CA VAL A 209 6.47 3.53 8.36
C VAL A 209 5.49 3.96 7.28
N THR A 210 4.18 3.80 7.52
CA THR A 210 3.17 3.99 6.48
C THR A 210 2.59 5.40 6.49
N ALA A 211 2.37 5.99 7.65
CA ALA A 211 1.67 7.28 7.75
C ALA A 211 2.63 8.45 8.02
N ARG A 212 3.47 8.36 9.06
CA ARG A 212 4.35 9.45 9.46
C ARG A 212 5.36 9.84 8.37
N THR A 213 5.83 8.88 7.59
CA THR A 213 6.75 9.12 6.46
C THR A 213 6.19 10.06 5.41
N PHE A 214 4.87 10.03 5.18
CA PHE A 214 4.21 10.99 4.30
C PHE A 214 4.28 12.42 4.84
N ARG A 215 4.02 12.61 6.13
CA ARG A 215 4.13 13.94 6.76
C ARG A 215 5.57 14.45 6.75
N ALA A 216 6.55 13.58 7.01
CA ALA A 216 7.97 13.92 6.92
C ALA A 216 8.36 14.38 5.51
N LEU A 217 7.90 13.67 4.46
CA LEU A 217 8.10 14.06 3.06
C LEU A 217 7.52 15.45 2.77
N VAL A 218 6.26 15.69 3.12
CA VAL A 218 5.57 16.97 2.89
C VAL A 218 6.32 18.11 3.57
N ASN A 219 6.77 17.91 4.81
CA ASN A 219 7.50 18.93 5.57
C ASN A 219 8.87 19.22 4.97
N ALA A 220 9.68 18.19 4.69
CA ALA A 220 11.04 18.34 4.20
C ALA A 220 11.12 18.98 2.80
N THR A 221 10.07 18.82 1.99
CA THR A 221 10.01 19.37 0.62
C THR A 221 9.28 20.71 0.54
N ALA A 222 9.02 21.37 1.68
CA ALA A 222 8.34 22.67 1.73
C ALA A 222 9.02 23.73 0.84
N GLY A 223 10.35 23.75 0.79
CA GLY A 223 11.11 24.68 -0.06
C GLY A 223 10.83 24.54 -1.55
N LEU A 224 10.44 23.35 -2.02
CA LEU A 224 10.07 23.15 -3.43
C LEU A 224 8.70 23.73 -3.78
N ARG A 225 7.86 24.02 -2.78
CA ARG A 225 6.55 24.66 -2.98
C ARG A 225 6.61 26.17 -3.09
N ALA A 226 7.77 26.76 -2.85
CA ALA A 226 7.98 28.21 -3.05
C ALA A 226 8.04 28.53 -4.54
N GLY A 227 7.36 29.59 -4.96
CA GLY A 227 7.30 30.03 -6.36
C GLY A 227 6.12 29.45 -7.15
N ASP A 228 6.15 29.60 -8.46
CA ASP A 228 5.00 29.34 -9.35
C ASP A 228 4.89 27.88 -9.83
N ARG A 229 5.83 27.01 -9.40
CA ARG A 229 5.77 25.58 -9.79
C ARG A 229 4.65 24.84 -9.10
N ARG A 230 4.05 23.93 -9.82
CA ARG A 230 3.05 23.01 -9.26
C ARG A 230 3.76 21.86 -8.53
N VAL A 231 3.53 21.73 -7.23
CA VAL A 231 4.00 20.60 -6.44
C VAL A 231 2.78 19.85 -5.92
N ARG A 232 2.73 18.56 -6.17
CA ARG A 232 1.65 17.67 -5.76
C ARG A 232 2.20 16.45 -5.05
N TYR A 233 1.39 15.87 -4.18
CA TYR A 233 1.73 14.67 -3.42
C TYR A 233 0.61 13.66 -3.60
N VAL A 234 0.98 12.43 -3.93
CA VAL A 234 0.05 11.31 -3.96
C VAL A 234 0.58 10.17 -3.11
N ALA A 235 -0.33 9.43 -2.51
CA ALA A 235 0.00 8.24 -1.75
C ALA A 235 -1.03 7.15 -2.04
N TYR A 236 -0.64 5.89 -1.80
CA TYR A 236 -1.54 4.75 -1.90
C TYR A 236 -2.18 4.51 -0.54
N GLY A 237 -3.45 4.82 -0.45
CA GLY A 237 -4.33 4.45 0.63
C GLY A 237 -4.65 2.97 0.57
N TYR A 238 -5.25 2.51 1.61
CA TYR A 238 -5.94 1.24 1.71
C TYR A 238 -6.46 1.00 3.13
N HIS A 239 -7.37 1.82 3.59
CA HIS A 239 -8.10 1.41 4.77
C HIS A 239 -9.38 0.63 4.42
N GLY A 240 -9.67 0.52 3.15
CA GLY A 240 -10.71 -0.26 2.53
C GLY A 240 -10.77 0.01 1.03
N CYS A 241 -11.68 -0.63 0.33
CA CYS A 241 -11.95 -0.37 -1.07
C CYS A 241 -13.45 -0.49 -1.37
N GLU A 242 -13.88 0.11 -2.46
CA GLU A 242 -15.22 -0.12 -2.97
C GLU A 242 -15.21 -1.37 -3.84
N VAL A 243 -15.97 -2.38 -3.44
CA VAL A 243 -16.11 -3.65 -4.15
C VAL A 243 -17.50 -3.76 -4.74
N LEU A 244 -17.65 -4.56 -5.81
CA LEU A 244 -18.94 -4.98 -6.31
C LEU A 244 -19.32 -6.30 -5.63
N ALA A 245 -20.27 -6.23 -4.69
CA ALA A 245 -20.93 -7.42 -4.16
C ALA A 245 -22.14 -7.73 -5.06
N GLY A 246 -21.97 -8.65 -6.01
CA GLY A 246 -22.91 -8.80 -7.12
C GLY A 246 -22.92 -7.53 -8.00
N GLU A 247 -24.09 -6.86 -8.10
CA GLU A 247 -24.20 -5.61 -8.89
C GLU A 247 -24.14 -4.32 -8.05
N THR A 248 -24.09 -4.44 -6.73
CA THR A 248 -24.15 -3.29 -5.82
C THR A 248 -22.75 -2.86 -5.37
N PRO A 249 -22.32 -1.64 -5.66
CA PRO A 249 -21.10 -1.07 -5.08
C PRO A 249 -21.24 -1.00 -3.58
N THR A 250 -20.28 -1.56 -2.85
CA THR A 250 -20.27 -1.61 -1.39
C THR A 250 -18.86 -1.30 -0.92
N TRP A 251 -18.73 -0.37 0.04
CA TRP A 251 -17.47 -0.17 0.70
C TRP A 251 -17.19 -1.33 1.65
N GLN A 252 -15.96 -1.80 1.65
CA GLN A 252 -15.52 -2.87 2.52
C GLN A 252 -14.06 -2.68 2.90
N THR A 253 -13.76 -2.76 4.20
CA THR A 253 -12.39 -2.91 4.66
C THR A 253 -11.93 -4.36 4.52
N TYR A 254 -10.64 -4.54 4.36
CA TYR A 254 -10.05 -5.88 4.28
C TYR A 254 -9.92 -6.50 5.67
N VAL A 255 -10.34 -7.73 5.79
CA VAL A 255 -10.27 -8.54 7.02
C VAL A 255 -9.19 -9.61 6.82
N PRO A 256 -8.19 -9.68 7.62
CA PRO A 256 -7.69 -9.04 8.85
C PRO A 256 -6.57 -8.02 8.57
N TYR A 257 -6.84 -6.92 7.96
CA TYR A 257 -5.83 -6.00 7.45
C TYR A 257 -5.38 -4.96 8.48
N LEU A 258 -4.34 -5.27 9.23
CA LEU A 258 -3.73 -4.36 10.22
C LEU A 258 -3.26 -3.04 9.63
N GLN A 259 -2.68 -3.08 8.44
CA GLN A 259 -2.15 -1.92 7.76
C GLN A 259 -3.24 -0.90 7.40
N GLY A 260 -4.51 -1.33 7.32
CA GLY A 260 -5.64 -0.45 7.08
C GLY A 260 -5.73 0.69 8.09
N TRP A 261 -5.44 0.43 9.37
CA TRP A 261 -5.40 1.47 10.40
C TRP A 261 -4.29 2.50 10.19
N ALA A 262 -3.11 2.06 9.77
CA ALA A 262 -2.02 2.98 9.41
C ALA A 262 -2.36 3.77 8.14
N LYS A 263 -3.10 3.19 7.20
CA LYS A 263 -3.59 3.88 6.01
C LYS A 263 -4.66 4.91 6.35
N LEU A 264 -5.53 4.65 7.34
CA LEU A 264 -6.44 5.67 7.86
C LEU A 264 -5.68 6.87 8.44
N GLN A 265 -4.58 6.65 9.18
CA GLN A 265 -3.72 7.74 9.67
C GLN A 265 -3.04 8.50 8.52
N LEU A 266 -2.63 7.80 7.45
CA LEU A 266 -2.10 8.43 6.24
C LEU A 266 -3.13 9.39 5.61
N GLU A 267 -4.39 9.00 5.54
CA GLU A 267 -5.47 9.84 5.06
C GLU A 267 -5.68 11.07 5.96
N GLU A 268 -5.61 10.92 7.29
CA GLU A 268 -5.70 12.07 8.21
C GLU A 268 -4.54 13.05 7.98
N HIS A 269 -3.32 12.55 7.81
CA HIS A 269 -2.18 13.41 7.46
C HIS A 269 -2.39 14.15 6.13
N ALA A 270 -3.02 13.53 5.15
CA ALA A 270 -3.36 14.19 3.90
C ALA A 270 -4.43 15.27 4.10
N ARG A 271 -5.47 15.00 4.91
CA ARG A 271 -6.50 15.99 5.25
C ARG A 271 -5.90 17.19 5.99
N ASP A 272 -4.99 16.96 6.92
CA ASP A 272 -4.30 18.04 7.65
C ASP A 272 -3.42 18.88 6.71
N ALA A 273 -2.62 18.23 5.88
CA ALA A 273 -1.79 18.92 4.88
C ALA A 273 -2.65 19.74 3.90
N TRP A 274 -3.82 19.21 3.52
CA TRP A 274 -4.79 19.92 2.68
C TRP A 274 -5.32 21.20 3.35
N ARG A 275 -5.65 21.14 4.66
CA ARG A 275 -6.06 22.32 5.45
C ARG A 275 -4.96 23.38 5.53
N GLU A 276 -3.70 22.95 5.50
CA GLU A 276 -2.51 23.82 5.44
C GLU A 276 -2.22 24.36 4.00
N GLY A 277 -3.10 24.08 3.04
CA GLY A 277 -2.96 24.54 1.65
C GLY A 277 -2.06 23.66 0.76
N VAL A 278 -1.55 22.54 1.27
CA VAL A 278 -0.76 21.59 0.48
C VAL A 278 -1.70 20.70 -0.36
N ARG A 279 -1.48 20.66 -1.64
CA ARG A 279 -2.28 19.80 -2.55
C ARG A 279 -1.70 18.39 -2.58
N CYS A 280 -2.38 17.51 -1.89
CA CYS A 280 -2.04 16.09 -1.77
C CYS A 280 -3.30 15.23 -1.84
N THR A 281 -3.18 14.01 -2.35
CA THR A 281 -4.30 13.06 -2.39
C THR A 281 -3.82 11.67 -2.05
N VAL A 282 -4.47 11.04 -1.09
CA VAL A 282 -4.39 9.60 -0.85
C VAL A 282 -5.44 8.93 -1.74
N PHE A 283 -5.00 8.00 -2.57
CA PHE A 283 -5.88 7.20 -3.41
C PHE A 283 -6.07 5.82 -2.79
N ASP A 284 -7.28 5.55 -2.32
CA ASP A 284 -7.68 4.23 -1.88
C ASP A 284 -8.05 3.40 -3.11
N ALA A 285 -7.16 2.49 -3.47
CA ALA A 285 -7.25 1.68 -4.67
C ALA A 285 -7.75 0.27 -4.36
N PRO A 286 -8.26 -0.49 -5.34
CA PRO A 286 -8.59 -1.89 -5.17
C PRO A 286 -7.40 -2.69 -4.64
N GLU A 287 -7.67 -3.84 -4.01
CA GLU A 287 -6.61 -4.80 -3.69
C GLU A 287 -5.90 -5.29 -4.95
N ILE A 288 -4.63 -5.65 -4.79
CA ILE A 288 -3.85 -6.29 -5.85
C ILE A 288 -2.98 -7.40 -5.29
N TRP A 289 -2.65 -8.34 -6.14
CA TRP A 289 -1.68 -9.38 -5.85
C TRP A 289 -0.27 -8.81 -5.86
N THR A 290 0.37 -8.73 -4.69
CA THR A 290 1.74 -8.23 -4.51
C THR A 290 2.69 -9.32 -3.99
N ASN A 291 3.96 -8.99 -3.82
CA ASN A 291 4.90 -9.89 -3.15
C ASN A 291 4.49 -10.20 -1.69
N SER A 292 3.76 -9.30 -1.05
CA SER A 292 3.25 -9.47 0.31
C SER A 292 2.00 -10.34 0.38
N SER A 293 1.33 -10.64 -0.74
CA SER A 293 0.10 -11.46 -0.76
C SER A 293 0.33 -12.90 -0.27
N ALA A 294 1.57 -13.38 -0.31
CA ALA A 294 1.92 -14.65 0.34
C ALA A 294 1.80 -14.61 1.87
N LEU A 295 1.86 -13.41 2.49
CA LEU A 295 1.66 -13.18 3.92
C LEU A 295 0.22 -12.80 4.23
N PHE A 296 -0.40 -12.00 3.38
CA PHE A 296 -1.77 -11.49 3.50
C PHE A 296 -2.70 -12.26 2.57
N LEU A 297 -3.00 -13.51 2.93
CA LEU A 297 -3.90 -14.35 2.15
C LEU A 297 -5.31 -13.74 2.12
N GLY A 298 -6.00 -13.92 1.01
CA GLY A 298 -7.38 -13.47 0.82
C GLY A 298 -7.54 -12.04 0.28
N VAL A 299 -6.43 -11.27 0.15
CA VAL A 299 -6.47 -9.91 -0.43
C VAL A 299 -7.02 -9.90 -1.87
N GLU A 300 -6.80 -10.98 -2.61
CA GLU A 300 -7.23 -11.13 -4.00
C GLU A 300 -8.73 -11.32 -4.18
N LEU A 301 -9.45 -11.72 -3.12
CA LEU A 301 -10.89 -12.04 -3.22
C LEU A 301 -11.73 -10.85 -3.69
N SER A 302 -11.41 -9.65 -3.22
CA SER A 302 -12.09 -8.42 -3.67
C SER A 302 -11.75 -8.07 -5.13
N LEU A 303 -10.56 -8.45 -5.61
CA LEU A 303 -10.08 -8.11 -6.94
C LEU A 303 -10.87 -8.81 -8.06
N TYR A 304 -11.39 -10.02 -7.82
CA TYR A 304 -12.20 -10.72 -8.81
C TYR A 304 -13.43 -9.93 -9.25
N ALA A 305 -13.96 -9.07 -8.38
CA ALA A 305 -15.06 -8.17 -8.71
C ALA A 305 -14.73 -7.18 -9.86
N LEU A 306 -13.45 -7.01 -10.22
CA LEU A 306 -13.08 -6.22 -11.41
C LEU A 306 -13.63 -6.82 -12.71
N LEU A 307 -13.77 -8.16 -12.79
CA LEU A 307 -14.40 -8.81 -13.95
C LEU A 307 -15.89 -8.42 -14.08
N ARG A 308 -16.62 -8.34 -12.95
CA ARG A 308 -18.01 -7.85 -12.94
C ARG A 308 -18.09 -6.39 -13.39
N ALA A 309 -17.16 -5.55 -12.93
CA ALA A 309 -17.10 -4.15 -13.34
C ALA A 309 -16.83 -4.01 -14.86
N LEU A 310 -15.92 -4.79 -15.42
CA LEU A 310 -15.64 -4.81 -16.85
C LEU A 310 -16.87 -5.24 -17.67
N ASP A 311 -17.60 -6.24 -17.22
CA ASP A 311 -18.83 -6.68 -17.86
C ASP A 311 -19.93 -5.62 -17.81
N ARG A 312 -20.02 -4.86 -16.72
CA ARG A 312 -20.99 -3.77 -16.58
C ARG A 312 -20.65 -2.55 -17.41
N GLU A 313 -19.38 -2.12 -17.39
CA GLU A 313 -18.96 -0.86 -18.02
C GLU A 313 -18.73 -1.00 -19.52
N GLY A 314 -18.40 -2.19 -20.02
CA GLY A 314 -18.15 -2.42 -21.43
C GLY A 314 -18.03 -3.90 -21.79
N PRO A 315 -19.15 -4.66 -21.81
CA PRO A 315 -19.13 -6.12 -21.98
C PRO A 315 -18.53 -6.57 -23.32
N ARG A 316 -18.63 -5.74 -24.34
CA ARG A 316 -18.11 -6.00 -25.70
C ARG A 316 -16.86 -5.16 -26.05
N ALA A 317 -16.27 -4.46 -25.06
CA ALA A 317 -15.08 -3.69 -25.30
C ALA A 317 -13.88 -4.62 -25.58
N PRO A 318 -13.04 -4.31 -26.59
CA PRO A 318 -11.87 -5.17 -26.91
C PRO A 318 -10.97 -5.42 -25.70
N ALA A 319 -10.83 -4.44 -24.80
CA ALA A 319 -10.05 -4.59 -23.57
C ALA A 319 -10.68 -5.60 -22.61
N THR A 320 -12.01 -5.57 -22.44
CA THR A 320 -12.76 -6.54 -21.62
C THR A 320 -12.54 -7.96 -22.15
N GLU A 321 -12.74 -8.15 -23.43
CA GLU A 321 -12.57 -9.46 -24.09
C GLU A 321 -11.12 -9.97 -23.94
N ALA A 322 -10.12 -9.10 -24.14
CA ALA A 322 -8.73 -9.44 -24.01
C ALA A 322 -8.36 -9.84 -22.56
N ILE A 323 -8.83 -9.09 -21.55
CA ILE A 323 -8.59 -9.42 -20.14
C ILE A 323 -9.25 -10.75 -19.79
N ARG A 324 -10.50 -10.95 -20.17
CA ARG A 324 -11.21 -12.22 -19.93
C ARG A 324 -10.53 -13.42 -20.62
N ALA A 325 -10.03 -13.23 -21.84
CA ALA A 325 -9.29 -14.29 -22.56
C ALA A 325 -8.01 -14.67 -21.81
N ARG A 326 -7.24 -13.69 -21.34
CA ARG A 326 -6.02 -13.95 -20.55
C ARG A 326 -6.35 -14.62 -19.21
N CYS A 327 -7.42 -14.19 -18.54
CA CYS A 327 -7.89 -14.84 -17.31
C CYS A 327 -8.30 -16.30 -17.55
N ARG A 328 -9.05 -16.59 -18.63
CA ARG A 328 -9.42 -17.97 -18.99
C ARG A 328 -8.22 -18.86 -19.26
N ALA A 329 -7.19 -18.33 -19.88
CA ALA A 329 -5.95 -19.08 -20.16
C ALA A 329 -5.15 -19.48 -18.90
N LEU A 330 -5.48 -18.88 -17.75
CA LEU A 330 -4.85 -19.18 -16.46
C LEU A 330 -5.66 -20.17 -15.62
N LEU A 331 -6.86 -20.54 -16.04
CA LEU A 331 -7.72 -21.49 -15.31
C LEU A 331 -7.26 -22.93 -15.52
N ALA A 332 -7.52 -23.74 -14.50
CA ALA A 332 -7.43 -25.20 -14.63
C ALA A 332 -8.46 -25.73 -15.66
N PRO A 333 -8.26 -26.93 -16.23
CA PRO A 333 -9.13 -27.46 -17.27
C PRO A 333 -10.62 -27.56 -16.90
N ASP A 334 -10.91 -27.76 -15.63
CA ASP A 334 -12.25 -27.83 -15.04
C ASP A 334 -12.72 -26.50 -14.43
N GLY A 335 -11.88 -25.46 -14.49
CA GLY A 335 -12.18 -24.13 -13.95
C GLY A 335 -12.97 -23.26 -14.94
N SER A 336 -13.81 -22.38 -14.41
CA SER A 336 -14.51 -21.36 -15.19
C SER A 336 -14.43 -19.98 -14.52
N LEU A 337 -14.44 -18.90 -15.31
CA LEU A 337 -14.49 -17.55 -14.75
C LEU A 337 -15.77 -17.31 -13.97
N GLU A 338 -16.88 -17.87 -14.41
CA GLU A 338 -18.15 -17.71 -13.71
C GLU A 338 -18.11 -18.41 -12.35
N GLY A 339 -17.63 -19.65 -12.27
CA GLY A 339 -17.47 -20.35 -11.00
C GLY A 339 -16.47 -19.64 -10.04
N LEU A 340 -15.45 -18.98 -10.57
CA LEU A 340 -14.54 -18.15 -9.78
C LEU A 340 -15.27 -16.93 -9.21
N LEU A 341 -16.05 -16.23 -10.04
CA LEU A 341 -16.83 -15.06 -9.64
C LEU A 341 -17.93 -15.41 -8.64
N GLU A 342 -18.64 -16.52 -8.83
CA GLU A 342 -19.65 -17.00 -7.87
C GLU A 342 -19.06 -17.24 -6.48
N ARG A 343 -17.85 -17.81 -6.39
CA ARG A 343 -17.17 -18.04 -5.11
C ARG A 343 -16.74 -16.72 -4.46
N ALA A 344 -16.18 -15.80 -5.24
CA ALA A 344 -15.77 -14.48 -4.75
C ALA A 344 -16.99 -13.65 -4.30
N ASP A 345 -18.08 -13.66 -5.09
CA ASP A 345 -19.33 -12.96 -4.76
C ASP A 345 -19.95 -13.53 -3.49
N ALA A 346 -20.00 -14.86 -3.34
CA ALA A 346 -20.52 -15.53 -2.13
C ALA A 346 -19.72 -15.11 -0.89
N TYR A 347 -18.39 -15.04 -0.98
CA TYR A 347 -17.53 -14.53 0.09
C TYR A 347 -17.84 -13.07 0.39
N LEU A 348 -17.80 -12.19 -0.61
CA LEU A 348 -17.99 -10.75 -0.44
C LEU A 348 -19.39 -10.40 0.10
N ALA A 349 -20.42 -11.15 -0.28
CA ALA A 349 -21.80 -10.93 0.15
C ALA A 349 -22.10 -11.49 1.55
N ALA A 350 -21.22 -12.32 2.12
CA ALA A 350 -21.49 -13.03 3.37
C ALA A 350 -21.79 -12.05 4.54
N PRO A 351 -22.84 -12.32 5.36
CA PRO A 351 -23.28 -11.41 6.42
C PRO A 351 -22.24 -11.14 7.49
N GLN A 352 -21.32 -12.05 7.71
CA GLN A 352 -20.24 -11.94 8.70
C GLN A 352 -19.28 -10.79 8.43
N TRP A 353 -19.26 -10.22 7.20
CA TRP A 353 -18.44 -9.05 6.85
C TRP A 353 -19.15 -7.72 7.11
N ALA A 354 -20.41 -7.72 7.53
CA ALA A 354 -21.17 -6.48 7.77
C ALA A 354 -20.46 -5.48 8.70
N PRO A 355 -19.76 -5.88 9.78
CA PRO A 355 -19.01 -4.94 10.64
C PRO A 355 -17.87 -4.23 9.88
N PHE A 356 -17.31 -4.85 8.85
CA PHE A 356 -16.21 -4.31 8.06
C PHE A 356 -16.67 -3.47 6.86
N ARG A 357 -17.99 -3.37 6.63
CA ARG A 357 -18.60 -2.52 5.59
C ARG A 357 -18.91 -1.11 6.07
N ARG A 358 -18.26 -0.69 7.15
CA ARG A 358 -18.42 0.64 7.71
C ARG A 358 -17.20 1.48 7.39
N LEU A 359 -17.40 2.67 6.86
CA LEU A 359 -16.33 3.62 6.63
C LEU A 359 -15.63 4.04 7.92
N GLU A 360 -16.38 4.06 9.02
CA GLU A 360 -15.90 4.41 10.36
C GLU A 360 -16.27 3.31 11.37
N GLY A 361 -15.44 3.17 12.39
CA GLY A 361 -15.72 2.28 13.51
C GLY A 361 -15.73 0.78 13.15
N TRP A 362 -15.02 0.38 12.09
CA TRP A 362 -14.82 -1.03 11.80
C TRP A 362 -13.89 -1.68 12.85
N PRO A 363 -14.05 -2.99 13.13
CA PRO A 363 -13.29 -3.67 14.18
C PRO A 363 -11.78 -3.69 13.88
N HIS A 364 -10.96 -3.53 14.91
CA HIS A 364 -9.50 -3.74 14.84
C HIS A 364 -9.11 -5.20 14.65
N HIS A 365 -10.01 -6.10 14.97
CA HIS A 365 -9.77 -7.53 14.94
C HIS A 365 -10.90 -8.26 14.21
N SER A 366 -10.63 -9.48 13.77
CA SER A 366 -11.60 -10.42 13.25
C SER A 366 -11.73 -11.63 14.18
N THR A 367 -12.76 -12.43 13.97
CA THR A 367 -12.93 -13.72 14.67
C THR A 367 -12.17 -14.83 13.95
N ALA A 368 -11.87 -15.93 14.65
CA ALA A 368 -11.26 -17.10 14.05
C ALA A 368 -12.10 -17.65 12.88
N ALA A 369 -13.42 -17.66 13.02
CA ALA A 369 -14.34 -18.10 11.98
C ALA A 369 -14.30 -17.21 10.72
N GLN A 370 -14.13 -15.89 10.90
CA GLN A 370 -13.95 -14.97 9.77
C GLN A 370 -12.63 -15.23 9.03
N LEU A 371 -11.53 -15.40 9.78
CA LEU A 371 -10.24 -15.73 9.17
C LEU A 371 -10.31 -17.05 8.41
N GLU A 372 -10.90 -18.09 9.00
CA GLU A 372 -11.04 -19.40 8.37
C GLU A 372 -11.87 -19.32 7.09
N ALA A 373 -12.97 -18.59 7.11
CA ALA A 373 -13.81 -18.37 5.92
C ALA A 373 -13.04 -17.65 4.80
N MET A 374 -12.23 -16.63 5.14
CA MET A 374 -11.39 -15.93 4.17
C MET A 374 -10.33 -16.86 3.57
N LEU A 375 -9.61 -17.62 4.40
CA LEU A 375 -8.57 -18.54 3.95
C LEU A 375 -9.16 -19.64 3.06
N SER A 376 -10.31 -20.21 3.45
CA SER A 376 -11.02 -21.23 2.67
C SER A 376 -11.47 -20.70 1.31
N ALA A 377 -12.01 -19.47 1.25
CA ALA A 377 -12.40 -18.84 0.00
C ALA A 377 -11.19 -18.56 -0.90
N SER A 378 -10.09 -18.06 -0.32
CA SER A 378 -8.83 -17.81 -1.03
C SER A 378 -8.25 -19.10 -1.63
N GLU A 379 -8.20 -20.16 -0.84
CA GLU A 379 -7.74 -21.48 -1.29
C GLU A 379 -8.63 -22.03 -2.42
N ALA A 380 -9.94 -21.97 -2.25
CA ALA A 380 -10.90 -22.42 -3.26
C ALA A 380 -10.79 -21.65 -4.59
N CYS A 381 -10.57 -20.34 -4.55
CA CYS A 381 -10.34 -19.53 -5.75
C CYS A 381 -8.97 -19.82 -6.38
N SER A 382 -7.94 -19.98 -5.57
CA SER A 382 -6.59 -20.31 -6.05
C SER A 382 -6.50 -21.66 -6.72
N ALA A 383 -7.23 -22.66 -6.21
CA ALA A 383 -7.30 -24.00 -6.78
C ALA A 383 -7.92 -24.04 -8.19
N MET A 384 -8.67 -22.99 -8.57
CA MET A 384 -9.23 -22.88 -9.93
C MET A 384 -8.19 -22.41 -10.97
N SER A 385 -6.99 -22.01 -10.55
CA SER A 385 -5.89 -21.63 -11.45
C SER A 385 -5.03 -22.84 -11.79
N ALA A 386 -4.58 -22.95 -13.04
CA ALA A 386 -3.72 -24.04 -13.51
C ALA A 386 -2.34 -24.03 -12.80
N ASP A 387 -1.82 -22.84 -12.47
CA ASP A 387 -0.63 -22.66 -11.64
C ASP A 387 -0.94 -21.69 -10.49
N PRO A 388 -0.95 -22.14 -9.23
CA PRO A 388 -1.18 -21.26 -8.07
C PRO A 388 -0.16 -20.12 -7.93
N ARG A 389 1.02 -20.22 -8.56
CA ARG A 389 2.04 -19.16 -8.56
C ARG A 389 1.74 -18.06 -9.59
N ASN A 390 0.85 -18.36 -10.54
CA ASN A 390 0.38 -17.43 -11.57
C ASN A 390 -1.15 -17.47 -11.65
N PRO A 391 -1.86 -17.06 -10.59
CA PRO A 391 -3.31 -17.13 -10.53
C PRO A 391 -3.98 -16.06 -11.40
N VAL A 392 -5.27 -16.25 -11.66
CA VAL A 392 -6.13 -15.25 -12.35
C VAL A 392 -6.02 -13.87 -11.69
N ALA A 393 -5.91 -13.82 -10.36
CA ALA A 393 -5.68 -12.57 -9.61
C ALA A 393 -4.42 -11.82 -10.05
N GLY A 394 -3.38 -12.51 -10.52
CA GLY A 394 -2.17 -11.87 -11.04
C GLY A 394 -2.42 -11.05 -12.31
N GLU A 395 -3.25 -11.56 -13.22
CA GLU A 395 -3.65 -10.84 -14.43
C GLU A 395 -4.54 -9.64 -14.12
N LEU A 396 -5.51 -9.80 -13.22
CA LEU A 396 -6.37 -8.71 -12.77
C LEU A 396 -5.58 -7.62 -12.05
N SER A 397 -4.59 -8.01 -11.23
CA SER A 397 -3.68 -7.06 -10.59
C SER A 397 -2.90 -6.24 -11.59
N ARG A 398 -2.39 -6.87 -12.65
CA ARG A 398 -1.68 -6.15 -13.72
C ARG A 398 -2.57 -5.11 -14.39
N ALA A 399 -3.81 -5.48 -14.72
CA ALA A 399 -4.78 -4.57 -15.30
C ALA A 399 -5.13 -3.42 -14.32
N ALA A 400 -5.39 -3.72 -13.05
CA ALA A 400 -5.66 -2.71 -12.03
C ALA A 400 -4.50 -1.74 -11.85
N VAL A 401 -3.26 -2.24 -11.79
CA VAL A 401 -2.04 -1.42 -11.65
C VAL A 401 -1.92 -0.42 -12.80
N GLU A 402 -2.15 -0.86 -14.04
CA GLU A 402 -2.10 0.02 -15.22
C GLU A 402 -3.17 1.11 -15.15
N ALA A 403 -4.42 0.75 -14.90
CA ALA A 403 -5.53 1.69 -14.85
C ALA A 403 -5.39 2.69 -13.70
N VAL A 404 -5.08 2.21 -12.50
CA VAL A 404 -4.89 3.06 -11.31
C VAL A 404 -3.74 4.03 -11.52
N GLY A 405 -2.62 3.61 -12.11
CA GLY A 405 -1.50 4.51 -12.40
C GLY A 405 -1.92 5.69 -13.31
N ARG A 406 -2.71 5.43 -14.33
CA ARG A 406 -3.25 6.47 -15.23
C ARG A 406 -4.25 7.37 -14.51
N LEU A 407 -5.19 6.78 -13.74
CA LEU A 407 -6.17 7.54 -12.95
C LEU A 407 -5.49 8.48 -11.95
N MET A 408 -4.50 7.99 -11.23
CA MET A 408 -3.76 8.79 -10.25
C MET A 408 -2.96 9.91 -10.92
N LEU A 409 -2.30 9.65 -12.05
CA LEU A 409 -1.57 10.69 -12.79
C LEU A 409 -2.53 11.79 -13.22
N ASP A 410 -3.64 11.42 -13.85
CA ASP A 410 -4.61 12.38 -14.35
C ASP A 410 -5.25 13.20 -13.21
N ALA A 411 -5.73 12.54 -12.15
CA ALA A 411 -6.38 13.20 -11.02
C ALA A 411 -5.40 14.03 -10.16
N SER A 412 -4.10 13.75 -10.19
CA SER A 412 -3.10 14.49 -9.40
C SER A 412 -2.77 15.87 -9.97
N TRP A 413 -3.12 16.15 -11.21
CA TRP A 413 -2.85 17.47 -11.82
C TRP A 413 -3.63 18.60 -11.15
N GLU A 414 -4.92 18.41 -10.99
CA GLU A 414 -5.82 19.32 -10.29
C GLU A 414 -6.64 18.56 -9.24
N PRO A 415 -5.98 18.16 -8.14
CA PRO A 415 -6.64 17.38 -7.12
C PRO A 415 -7.74 18.21 -6.44
N ASP A 416 -8.89 17.60 -6.21
CA ASP A 416 -10.09 18.20 -5.67
C ASP A 416 -10.45 17.72 -4.27
N ALA A 417 -9.74 16.68 -3.76
CA ALA A 417 -9.93 16.15 -2.42
C ALA A 417 -8.65 15.54 -1.85
N PRO A 418 -8.49 15.55 -0.51
CA PRO A 418 -7.34 14.91 0.16
C PRO A 418 -7.37 13.38 0.11
N VAL A 419 -8.55 12.78 -0.10
CA VAL A 419 -8.74 11.32 -0.22
C VAL A 419 -9.68 11.05 -1.38
N ARG A 420 -9.33 10.11 -2.23
CA ARG A 420 -10.15 9.63 -3.33
C ARG A 420 -10.19 8.11 -3.37
N TRP A 421 -11.39 7.58 -3.56
CA TRP A 421 -11.63 6.14 -3.67
C TRP A 421 -11.71 5.74 -5.14
N LEU A 422 -10.90 4.77 -5.52
CA LEU A 422 -10.87 4.21 -6.87
C LEU A 422 -11.60 2.87 -6.86
N GLY A 423 -12.90 2.89 -7.09
CA GLY A 423 -13.70 1.68 -7.21
C GLY A 423 -13.41 0.89 -8.49
N HIS A 424 -13.82 -0.37 -8.53
CA HIS A 424 -13.67 -1.21 -9.72
C HIS A 424 -14.35 -0.62 -10.96
N ASP A 425 -15.43 0.17 -10.81
CA ASP A 425 -16.13 0.82 -11.88
C ASP A 425 -15.26 1.82 -12.65
N VAL A 426 -14.61 2.74 -11.96
CA VAL A 426 -13.74 3.72 -12.61
C VAL A 426 -12.46 3.07 -13.16
N VAL A 427 -11.96 2.03 -12.50
CA VAL A 427 -10.83 1.21 -12.98
C VAL A 427 -11.22 0.51 -14.30
N ALA A 428 -12.40 -0.12 -14.35
CA ALA A 428 -12.91 -0.76 -15.57
C ALA A 428 -13.09 0.27 -16.70
N ARG A 429 -13.70 1.42 -16.43
CA ARG A 429 -13.84 2.51 -17.44
C ARG A 429 -12.51 2.97 -18.00
N ARG A 430 -11.45 3.03 -17.14
CA ARG A 430 -10.11 3.41 -17.60
C ARG A 430 -9.47 2.33 -18.46
N LEU A 431 -9.78 1.07 -18.24
CA LEU A 431 -9.26 -0.06 -19.04
C LEU A 431 -9.90 -0.15 -20.42
N ILE A 432 -11.17 0.22 -20.54
CA ILE A 432 -11.91 0.11 -21.80
C ILE A 432 -11.79 1.36 -22.70
N ARG A 433 -11.23 2.46 -22.18
CA ARG A 433 -10.95 3.72 -22.88
C ARG A 433 -9.45 3.94 -23.06
#